data_089f3ea097b967eed648da841b46fc38
#
_entry.id   089f3ea097b967eed648da841b46fc38
#
_cell.length_a   1.000
_cell.length_b   1.000
_cell.length_c   1.000
_cell.angle_alpha   90.00
_cell.angle_beta   90.00
_cell.angle_gamma   90.00
#
_symmetry.space_group_name_H-M   'P 1'
#
loop_
_entity.id
_entity.type
_entity.pdbx_description
1 polymer ?
#
loop_
_entity_poly.entity_id
_entity_poly.type
_entity_poly.pdbx_seq_one_letter_code
_entity_poly.pdbx_strand_id
1 'polypeptide(L)'
;MKSPFANSSLRNRLTIGVLVLSAIGFIGAGVGSQALLRNYLIHQVDEQLLSVVGGTADRLDRAGIADDNERDGDAAKTRPNTPLNRVPTTISVTVLDPFGNLIGGIGGDLNSNQITDYVKGLLPGQVAAFGSKPFTIKAPGADFRVATTVLPSSLGSVIVAQSLNDFDKTTHQIGVVFLIIGGLVLLFIAFASRQVIKLSMRPLEKIEETAEKIAAGDLSARLENFEPDTEVGRLSTSLNTMLSRIEESFAARTESEDKLRRFVADASHELRTPLTSIRGFAELHRQGAVPDGEKTRELIARIEKESMRMGYLVEDLLMLARMDQSRELAMTDVDLSSLVKEAVTSAEAAGKDHPITLEIADDVHTQGDADKIYQVVTNLLANARAHTPSGTQIHVATFSNEEGSFITVADNGPGLSLEDQERIFERFYRVDSSRQRTGSDGSGLGLSIVEEVMKAHGGTVSVASEPGNGATFTLHFKN
;
A
#
# COMPACT_ATOMS: atom_id res chain seq x y z
N MET A 1 -0.20 -14.52 30.30
CA MET A 1 -0.76 -13.19 30.60
C MET A 1 -1.21 -12.55 29.30
N LYS A 2 -2.51 -12.39 29.07
CA LYS A 2 -3.02 -11.66 27.90
C LYS A 2 -2.66 -10.18 28.10
N SER A 3 -1.94 -9.60 27.17
CA SER A 3 -1.58 -8.18 27.16
C SER A 3 -2.86 -7.34 27.32
N PRO A 4 -2.94 -6.39 28.28
CA PRO A 4 -4.12 -5.54 28.48
C PRO A 4 -4.45 -4.67 27.26
N PHE A 5 -3.59 -4.68 26.24
CA PHE A 5 -3.70 -3.89 25.00
C PHE A 5 -4.24 -4.69 23.81
N ALA A 6 -4.57 -5.99 23.97
CA ALA A 6 -4.95 -6.86 22.85
C ALA A 6 -6.16 -6.35 22.04
N ASN A 7 -7.09 -5.62 22.69
CA ASN A 7 -8.34 -5.11 22.08
C ASN A 7 -8.35 -3.59 21.84
N SER A 8 -7.24 -2.88 21.99
CA SER A 8 -7.20 -1.43 21.74
C SER A 8 -6.76 -1.12 20.32
N SER A 9 -7.38 -0.10 19.68
CA SER A 9 -7.01 0.39 18.35
C SER A 9 -5.53 0.79 18.31
N LEU A 10 -4.90 0.68 17.14
CA LEU A 10 -3.49 1.08 16.92
C LEU A 10 -3.24 2.51 17.41
N ARG A 11 -4.19 3.42 17.15
CA ARG A 11 -4.17 4.81 17.64
C ARG A 11 -4.01 4.91 19.14
N ASN A 12 -4.78 4.15 19.91
CA ASN A 12 -4.70 4.16 21.37
C ASN A 12 -3.37 3.58 21.88
N ARG A 13 -2.87 2.53 21.25
CA ARG A 13 -1.57 1.93 21.60
C ARG A 13 -0.42 2.91 21.42
N LEU A 14 -0.39 3.62 20.29
CA LEU A 14 0.64 4.63 19.99
C LEU A 14 0.56 5.81 20.98
N THR A 15 -0.64 6.33 21.24
CA THR A 15 -0.83 7.42 22.23
C THR A 15 -0.35 7.00 23.61
N ILE A 16 -0.72 5.81 24.08
CA ILE A 16 -0.27 5.29 25.39
C ILE A 16 1.24 5.08 25.40
N GLY A 17 1.82 4.54 24.34
CA GLY A 17 3.27 4.35 24.22
C GLY A 17 4.05 5.66 24.36
N VAL A 18 3.62 6.71 23.66
CA VAL A 18 4.22 8.06 23.76
C VAL A 18 4.10 8.61 25.19
N LEU A 19 2.91 8.49 25.80
CA LEU A 19 2.68 8.98 27.16
C LEU A 19 3.53 8.25 28.20
N VAL A 20 3.61 6.93 28.14
CA VAL A 20 4.41 6.13 29.08
C VAL A 20 5.89 6.48 28.94
N LEU A 21 6.41 6.58 27.72
CA LEU A 21 7.81 6.94 27.50
C LEU A 21 8.12 8.35 28.00
N SER A 22 7.23 9.32 27.73
CA SER A 22 7.37 10.69 28.22
C SER A 22 7.29 10.76 29.75
N ALA A 23 6.38 10.01 30.38
CA ALA A 23 6.26 9.97 31.83
C ALA A 23 7.52 9.40 32.53
N ILE A 24 8.08 8.31 31.97
CA ILE A 24 9.35 7.74 32.45
C ILE A 24 10.48 8.76 32.33
N GLY A 25 10.60 9.45 31.22
CA GLY A 25 11.59 10.51 31.01
C GLY A 25 11.44 11.65 32.00
N PHE A 26 10.19 12.11 32.25
CA PHE A 26 9.90 13.20 33.19
C PHE A 26 10.21 12.80 34.62
N ILE A 27 9.80 11.61 35.06
CA ILE A 27 10.09 11.10 36.41
C ILE A 27 11.61 10.97 36.59
N GLY A 28 12.32 10.38 35.64
CA GLY A 28 13.78 10.25 35.70
C GLY A 28 14.50 11.60 35.78
N ALA A 29 14.10 12.56 34.95
CA ALA A 29 14.65 13.92 34.97
C ALA A 29 14.34 14.64 36.31
N GLY A 30 13.11 14.51 36.83
CA GLY A 30 12.69 15.12 38.08
C GLY A 30 13.48 14.58 39.28
N VAL A 31 13.56 13.26 39.39
CA VAL A 31 14.33 12.61 40.48
C VAL A 31 15.83 12.94 40.39
N GLY A 32 16.39 12.86 39.17
CA GLY A 32 17.79 13.19 38.94
C GLY A 32 18.11 14.65 39.25
N SER A 33 17.29 15.59 38.78
CA SER A 33 17.45 17.04 39.08
C SER A 33 17.37 17.32 40.58
N GLN A 34 16.41 16.71 41.27
CA GLN A 34 16.25 16.90 42.74
C GLN A 34 17.43 16.33 43.51
N ALA A 35 17.96 15.16 43.13
CA ALA A 35 19.14 14.58 43.76
C ALA A 35 20.40 15.43 43.51
N LEU A 36 20.60 15.91 42.31
CA LEU A 36 21.72 16.79 41.97
C LEU A 36 21.65 18.12 42.71
N LEU A 37 20.48 18.74 42.79
CA LEU A 37 20.28 20.00 43.49
C LEU A 37 20.56 19.82 44.99
N ARG A 38 20.04 18.74 45.60
CA ARG A 38 20.27 18.45 47.01
C ARG A 38 21.76 18.25 47.30
N ASN A 39 22.46 17.50 46.51
CA ASN A 39 23.90 17.30 46.67
C ASN A 39 24.67 18.60 46.50
N TYR A 40 24.34 19.42 45.51
CA TYR A 40 24.97 20.72 45.30
C TYR A 40 24.79 21.64 46.52
N LEU A 41 23.55 21.74 47.04
CA LEU A 41 23.24 22.57 48.22
C LEU A 41 23.95 22.08 49.48
N ILE A 42 24.02 20.76 49.70
CA ILE A 42 24.77 20.20 50.83
C ILE A 42 26.26 20.52 50.74
N HIS A 43 26.87 20.39 49.56
CA HIS A 43 28.28 20.75 49.35
C HIS A 43 28.53 22.24 49.61
N GLN A 44 27.64 23.12 49.18
CA GLN A 44 27.74 24.55 49.45
C GLN A 44 27.68 24.86 50.94
N VAL A 45 26.80 24.19 51.70
CA VAL A 45 26.72 24.29 53.17
C VAL A 45 28.01 23.79 53.80
N ASP A 46 28.54 22.64 53.35
CA ASP A 46 29.78 22.08 53.89
C ASP A 46 30.96 23.05 53.73
N GLU A 47 31.13 23.68 52.60
CA GLU A 47 32.18 24.68 52.35
C GLU A 47 32.01 25.93 53.24
N GLN A 48 30.76 26.38 53.39
CA GLN A 48 30.45 27.51 54.33
C GLN A 48 30.78 27.19 55.77
N LEU A 49 30.36 26.01 56.27
CA LEU A 49 30.61 25.56 57.62
C LEU A 49 32.11 25.43 57.90
N LEU A 50 32.86 24.83 56.97
CA LEU A 50 34.30 24.65 57.11
C LEU A 50 35.04 26.00 57.14
N SER A 51 34.63 26.99 56.34
CA SER A 51 35.21 28.31 56.34
C SER A 51 34.97 29.07 57.66
N VAL A 52 33.76 28.91 58.22
CA VAL A 52 33.38 29.54 59.50
C VAL A 52 34.10 28.88 60.64
N VAL A 53 34.14 27.52 60.64
CA VAL A 53 34.86 26.76 61.69
C VAL A 53 36.33 27.17 61.77
N GLY A 54 37.05 27.17 60.60
CA GLY A 54 38.46 27.52 60.55
C GLY A 54 38.72 28.99 61.02
N GLY A 55 37.94 29.94 60.46
CA GLY A 55 38.06 31.33 60.83
C GLY A 55 37.71 31.66 62.27
N THR A 56 36.74 30.94 62.87
CA THR A 56 36.37 31.12 64.27
C THR A 56 37.38 30.52 65.18
N ALA A 57 37.87 29.31 64.95
CA ALA A 57 38.90 28.66 65.73
C ALA A 57 40.18 29.49 65.80
N ASP A 58 40.67 30.01 64.60
CA ASP A 58 41.86 30.86 64.54
C ASP A 58 41.71 32.20 65.31
N ARG A 59 40.51 32.76 65.36
CA ARG A 59 40.25 34.00 66.13
C ARG A 59 40.18 33.80 67.59
N LEU A 60 39.50 32.72 68.00
CA LEU A 60 39.38 32.39 69.41
C LEU A 60 40.72 31.94 70.03
N ASP A 61 41.52 31.22 69.26
CA ASP A 61 42.86 30.81 69.69
C ASP A 61 43.81 32.04 69.82
N ARG A 62 43.76 33.01 68.90
CA ARG A 62 44.54 34.24 68.98
C ARG A 62 44.08 35.21 70.09
N ALA A 63 42.77 35.24 70.36
CA ALA A 63 42.21 36.09 71.36
C ALA A 63 42.57 35.62 72.80
N GLY A 64 43.02 34.38 72.90
CA GLY A 64 43.14 33.68 74.18
C GLY A 64 41.79 33.65 74.89
N ILE A 65 41.28 32.48 75.23
CA ILE A 65 40.22 32.42 76.25
C ILE A 65 40.93 32.85 77.49
N ALA A 66 40.79 34.12 77.88
CA ALA A 66 41.43 34.63 79.07
C ALA A 66 41.02 33.75 80.27
N ASP A 67 42.02 33.10 80.86
CA ASP A 67 41.87 32.42 82.16
C ASP A 67 41.59 33.49 83.19
N ASP A 68 40.30 33.79 83.39
CA ASP A 68 39.87 34.81 84.37
C ASP A 68 40.02 34.31 85.83
N ASN A 69 40.84 33.29 86.07
CA ASN A 69 41.06 32.70 87.40
C ASN A 69 42.27 33.26 88.11
N GLU A 70 43.03 34.21 87.57
CA GLU A 70 44.10 34.85 88.28
C GLU A 70 43.99 36.38 88.22
N ARG A 71 43.04 36.98 88.94
CA ARG A 71 43.18 38.29 89.56
C ARG A 71 42.14 38.54 90.62
N ASP A 72 42.60 38.45 91.85
CA ASP A 72 42.24 39.19 93.03
C ASP A 72 40.80 39.56 93.36
N GLY A 73 40.49 39.18 94.65
CA GLY A 73 39.33 39.56 95.40
C GLY A 73 38.92 41.01 95.29
N ASP A 74 37.68 41.19 95.43
CA ASP A 74 36.84 42.37 95.49
C ASP A 74 36.11 42.83 94.27
N ALA A 75 34.86 42.60 94.36
CA ALA A 75 33.74 43.07 93.59
C ALA A 75 33.10 42.03 92.68
N ALA A 76 32.38 41.11 93.34
CA ALA A 76 31.25 40.43 92.70
C ALA A 76 30.20 41.46 92.28
N LYS A 77 30.47 42.17 91.22
CA LYS A 77 29.42 42.82 90.45
C LYS A 77 28.97 41.87 89.39
N THR A 78 27.84 41.29 89.68
CA THR A 78 26.97 40.57 88.77
C THR A 78 26.97 41.32 87.42
N ARG A 79 27.81 40.91 86.44
CA ARG A 79 27.61 41.33 85.05
C ARG A 79 26.31 40.65 84.67
N PRO A 80 25.32 41.42 84.26
CA PRO A 80 24.13 40.81 83.68
C PRO A 80 24.58 39.95 82.50
N ASN A 81 24.14 38.67 82.53
CA ASN A 81 24.14 37.84 81.37
C ASN A 81 23.36 38.59 80.26
N THR A 82 24.04 39.58 79.61
CA THR A 82 23.51 40.15 78.42
C THR A 82 23.54 39.02 77.34
N PRO A 83 22.41 38.52 76.94
CA PRO A 83 22.41 37.59 75.86
C PRO A 83 23.09 38.36 74.72
N LEU A 84 24.25 37.88 74.28
CA LEU A 84 24.88 38.32 73.02
C LEU A 84 23.77 38.46 71.97
N ASN A 85 23.60 39.68 71.48
CA ASN A 85 22.56 40.00 70.47
C ASN A 85 22.52 38.89 69.45
N ARG A 86 21.45 38.14 69.50
CA ARG A 86 21.17 37.11 68.50
C ARG A 86 20.93 37.80 67.17
N VAL A 87 21.99 37.95 66.40
CA VAL A 87 21.83 38.34 65.01
C VAL A 87 21.24 37.13 64.29
N PRO A 88 20.06 37.21 63.67
CA PRO A 88 19.50 36.06 63.02
C PRO A 88 20.41 35.70 61.85
N THR A 89 21.20 34.69 62.03
CA THR A 89 22.06 34.07 61.00
C THR A 89 21.63 32.64 60.78
N THR A 90 21.77 32.13 59.58
CA THR A 90 21.46 30.73 59.26
C THR A 90 22.45 29.75 59.90
N ILE A 91 23.58 30.26 60.36
CA ILE A 91 24.67 29.51 60.99
C ILE A 91 24.74 29.82 62.48
N SER A 92 24.80 28.82 63.33
CA SER A 92 25.06 28.91 64.75
C SER A 92 26.48 28.47 65.06
N VAL A 93 27.15 29.20 65.86
CA VAL A 93 28.47 28.87 66.41
C VAL A 93 28.35 28.62 67.87
N THR A 94 28.72 27.46 68.35
CA THR A 94 28.72 27.07 69.80
C THR A 94 30.15 26.80 70.22
N VAL A 95 30.55 27.40 71.30
CA VAL A 95 31.89 27.23 71.90
C VAL A 95 31.74 26.50 73.27
N LEU A 96 32.45 25.39 73.40
CA LEU A 96 32.47 24.57 74.63
C LEU A 96 33.83 24.66 75.29
N ASP A 97 33.83 24.60 76.61
CA ASP A 97 35.03 24.49 77.47
C ASP A 97 35.66 23.06 77.37
N PRO A 98 36.85 22.81 77.94
CA PRO A 98 37.46 21.48 77.96
C PRO A 98 36.61 20.41 78.70
N PHE A 99 35.65 20.82 79.49
CA PHE A 99 34.72 19.95 80.22
C PHE A 99 33.38 19.75 79.57
N GLY A 100 33.20 20.35 78.36
CA GLY A 100 31.97 20.26 77.57
C GLY A 100 30.88 21.25 77.97
N ASN A 101 31.18 22.20 78.90
CA ASN A 101 30.20 23.23 79.23
C ASN A 101 30.14 24.33 78.18
N LEU A 102 29.01 24.96 78.04
CA LEU A 102 28.80 26.04 77.06
C LEU A 102 29.48 27.32 77.57
N ILE A 103 30.47 27.80 76.86
CA ILE A 103 31.10 29.10 77.07
C ILE A 103 30.30 30.22 76.45
N GLY A 104 29.86 30.01 75.23
CA GLY A 104 29.09 30.98 74.48
C GLY A 104 28.53 30.43 73.16
N GLY A 105 27.53 31.12 72.63
CA GLY A 105 26.93 30.78 71.32
C GLY A 105 26.60 32.08 70.58
N ILE A 106 26.91 32.13 69.31
CA ILE A 106 26.66 33.28 68.44
C ILE A 106 25.82 32.84 67.28
N GLY A 107 24.83 33.64 66.92
CA GLY A 107 24.00 33.38 65.73
C GLY A 107 22.98 32.26 65.86
N GLY A 108 22.37 31.91 64.78
CA GLY A 108 21.33 30.87 64.66
C GLY A 108 19.92 31.40 64.73
N ASP A 109 19.04 30.68 64.06
CA ASP A 109 17.60 30.88 64.08
C ASP A 109 16.99 30.30 65.34
N LEU A 110 15.66 30.34 65.49
CA LEU A 110 14.94 29.80 66.64
C LEU A 110 15.23 28.30 66.93
N ASN A 111 15.71 27.59 65.93
CA ASN A 111 16.04 26.15 66.05
C ASN A 111 17.45 25.92 66.53
N SER A 112 18.31 26.96 66.61
CA SER A 112 19.70 26.82 67.03
C SER A 112 19.83 26.42 68.54
N ASN A 113 18.83 26.69 69.35
CA ASN A 113 18.81 26.23 70.75
C ASN A 113 18.75 24.69 70.83
N GLN A 114 18.12 24.06 69.84
CA GLN A 114 18.04 22.60 69.79
C GLN A 114 19.40 21.97 69.54
N ILE A 115 20.22 22.53 68.65
CA ILE A 115 21.57 21.99 68.39
C ILE A 115 22.48 22.18 69.64
N THR A 116 22.35 23.30 70.34
CA THR A 116 23.11 23.57 71.60
C THR A 116 22.85 22.50 72.61
N ASP A 117 21.60 22.10 72.83
CA ASP A 117 21.25 21.03 73.73
C ASP A 117 21.82 19.66 73.31
N TYR A 118 21.97 19.39 72.06
CA TYR A 118 22.57 18.15 71.52
C TYR A 118 24.10 18.11 71.67
N VAL A 119 24.76 19.24 71.64
CA VAL A 119 26.24 19.32 71.59
C VAL A 119 26.80 19.62 72.99
N LYS A 120 25.95 20.07 73.91
CA LYS A 120 26.31 20.30 75.30
C LYS A 120 26.78 19.03 76.03
N GLY A 121 27.93 19.07 76.64
CA GLY A 121 28.55 17.94 77.35
C GLY A 121 29.51 17.12 76.44
N LEU A 122 29.71 17.50 75.15
CA LEU A 122 30.70 16.87 74.31
C LEU A 122 32.12 17.27 74.76
N LEU A 123 32.92 16.27 75.13
CA LEU A 123 34.34 16.47 75.46
C LEU A 123 35.19 16.67 74.20
N PRO A 124 36.30 17.40 74.22
CA PRO A 124 37.19 17.63 73.09
C PRO A 124 37.61 16.34 72.37
N GLY A 125 37.83 15.24 73.09
CA GLY A 125 38.13 13.93 72.45
C GLY A 125 36.98 13.35 71.67
N GLN A 126 35.72 13.60 72.07
CA GLN A 126 34.55 13.19 71.34
C GLN A 126 34.31 14.09 70.13
N VAL A 127 34.55 15.38 70.23
CA VAL A 127 34.50 16.33 69.12
C VAL A 127 35.56 16.01 68.07
N ALA A 128 36.79 15.67 68.50
CA ALA A 128 37.85 15.22 67.57
C ALA A 128 37.49 13.92 66.85
N ALA A 129 36.72 13.03 67.51
CA ALA A 129 36.28 11.76 66.91
C ALA A 129 35.34 11.96 65.71
N PHE A 130 34.60 13.07 65.64
CA PHE A 130 33.77 13.40 64.49
C PHE A 130 34.58 13.78 63.22
N GLY A 131 35.86 14.11 63.43
CA GLY A 131 36.76 14.49 62.29
C GLY A 131 36.49 15.87 61.74
N SER A 132 37.23 16.19 60.67
CA SER A 132 37.15 17.51 60.02
C SER A 132 36.05 17.59 58.93
N LYS A 133 35.29 16.49 58.69
CA LYS A 133 34.26 16.49 57.65
C LYS A 133 32.90 16.84 58.26
N PRO A 134 32.12 17.73 57.65
CA PRO A 134 30.78 18.02 58.09
C PRO A 134 29.88 16.80 58.09
N PHE A 135 29.04 16.63 59.10
CA PHE A 135 28.10 15.51 59.27
C PHE A 135 26.71 16.03 59.62
N THR A 136 25.71 15.17 59.48
CA THR A 136 24.31 15.56 59.74
C THR A 136 23.85 15.02 61.08
N ILE A 137 23.33 15.87 61.92
CA ILE A 137 22.64 15.53 63.18
C ILE A 137 21.13 15.62 62.90
N LYS A 138 20.40 14.55 63.18
CA LYS A 138 18.95 14.55 63.22
C LYS A 138 18.40 14.97 64.55
N ALA A 139 17.70 16.09 64.61
CA ALA A 139 17.05 16.57 65.81
C ALA A 139 15.53 16.64 65.60
N PRO A 140 14.71 16.55 66.66
CA PRO A 140 13.28 16.71 66.56
C PRO A 140 12.94 18.11 66.01
N GLY A 141 12.36 18.13 64.79
CA GLY A 141 11.90 19.35 64.14
C GLY A 141 12.82 19.95 63.05
N ALA A 142 14.13 19.60 63.04
CA ALA A 142 15.04 20.00 61.96
C ALA A 142 16.31 19.13 61.98
N ASP A 143 16.78 18.83 60.74
CA ASP A 143 18.11 18.25 60.52
C ASP A 143 19.16 19.37 60.49
N PHE A 144 20.31 19.15 61.12
CA PHE A 144 21.41 20.11 61.16
C PHE A 144 22.64 19.53 60.47
N ARG A 145 23.28 20.35 59.64
CA ARG A 145 24.61 20.07 59.12
C ARG A 145 25.61 20.72 60.03
N VAL A 146 26.56 19.95 60.54
CA VAL A 146 27.46 20.34 61.62
C VAL A 146 28.91 20.11 61.23
N ALA A 147 29.75 21.11 61.49
CA ALA A 147 31.20 21.00 61.40
C ALA A 147 31.81 21.34 62.79
N THR A 148 32.79 20.57 63.13
CA THR A 148 33.41 20.69 64.47
C THR A 148 34.93 20.82 64.36
N THR A 149 35.54 21.52 65.35
CA THR A 149 36.98 21.54 65.51
C THR A 149 37.34 21.71 66.98
N VAL A 150 38.47 21.15 67.37
CA VAL A 150 39.06 21.37 68.70
C VAL A 150 39.99 22.58 68.58
N LEU A 151 39.99 23.46 69.54
CA LEU A 151 40.89 24.60 69.62
C LEU A 151 42.34 24.11 69.80
N PRO A 152 43.32 24.71 69.02
CA PRO A 152 44.73 24.29 69.13
C PRO A 152 45.31 24.34 70.53
N SER A 153 44.88 25.25 71.33
CA SER A 153 45.24 25.36 72.74
C SER A 153 44.71 24.28 73.64
N SER A 154 43.89 23.31 73.12
CA SER A 154 43.11 22.32 73.84
C SER A 154 42.19 22.94 74.94
N LEU A 155 41.90 24.22 74.84
CA LEU A 155 41.05 24.97 75.80
C LEU A 155 39.55 24.88 75.46
N GLY A 156 39.16 24.00 74.53
CA GLY A 156 37.76 23.78 74.19
C GLY A 156 37.52 23.33 72.79
N SER A 157 36.26 23.44 72.37
CA SER A 157 35.81 23.02 71.03
C SER A 157 34.88 24.04 70.42
N VAL A 158 34.94 24.20 69.10
CA VAL A 158 34.02 25.03 68.29
C VAL A 158 33.15 24.10 67.45
N ILE A 159 31.85 24.32 67.53
CA ILE A 159 30.84 23.59 66.82
C ILE A 159 30.04 24.62 66.01
N VAL A 160 30.06 24.45 64.70
CA VAL A 160 29.29 25.31 63.77
C VAL A 160 28.22 24.46 63.13
N ALA A 161 26.99 24.93 63.19
CA ALA A 161 25.85 24.20 62.67
C ALA A 161 24.92 25.09 61.87
N GLN A 162 24.30 24.49 60.85
CA GLN A 162 23.28 25.12 60.00
C GLN A 162 22.07 24.21 59.87
N SER A 163 20.87 24.78 60.09
CA SER A 163 19.62 24.05 59.89
C SER A 163 19.39 23.76 58.42
N LEU A 164 19.01 22.52 58.09
CA LEU A 164 18.65 22.10 56.76
C LEU A 164 17.15 22.32 56.44
N ASN A 165 16.37 22.80 57.41
CA ASN A 165 14.92 22.92 57.28
C ASN A 165 14.48 23.80 56.07
N ASP A 166 15.16 24.90 55.82
CA ASP A 166 14.86 25.80 54.70
C ASP A 166 15.27 25.21 53.35
N PHE A 167 16.32 24.37 53.35
CA PHE A 167 16.71 23.62 52.14
C PHE A 167 15.67 22.54 51.82
N ASP A 168 15.17 21.81 52.83
CA ASP A 168 14.14 20.79 52.64
C ASP A 168 12.81 21.42 52.16
N LYS A 169 12.41 22.57 52.73
CA LYS A 169 11.25 23.33 52.23
C LYS A 169 11.41 23.79 50.79
N THR A 170 12.57 24.35 50.43
CA THR A 170 12.86 24.81 49.08
C THR A 170 12.87 23.66 48.10
N THR A 171 13.51 22.54 48.45
CA THR A 171 13.55 21.33 47.63
C THR A 171 12.15 20.75 47.40
N HIS A 172 11.31 20.75 48.46
CA HIS A 172 9.92 20.32 48.36
C HIS A 172 9.09 21.24 47.46
N GLN A 173 9.21 22.57 47.58
CA GLN A 173 8.52 23.54 46.73
C GLN A 173 8.91 23.35 45.23
N ILE A 174 10.20 23.20 44.98
CA ILE A 174 10.69 22.91 43.60
C ILE A 174 10.12 21.58 43.11
N GLY A 175 10.04 20.54 43.92
CA GLY A 175 9.43 19.27 43.58
C GLY A 175 7.94 19.40 43.20
N VAL A 176 7.17 20.18 43.94
CA VAL A 176 5.75 20.47 43.65
C VAL A 176 5.60 21.22 42.33
N VAL A 177 6.42 22.23 42.10
CA VAL A 177 6.43 22.98 40.81
C VAL A 177 6.77 22.04 39.64
N PHE A 178 7.75 21.17 39.81
CA PHE A 178 8.11 20.14 38.80
C PHE A 178 6.96 19.19 38.51
N LEU A 179 6.21 18.75 39.53
CA LEU A 179 5.03 17.90 39.33
C LEU A 179 3.91 18.61 38.59
N ILE A 180 3.65 19.89 38.92
CA ILE A 180 2.61 20.68 38.23
C ILE A 180 2.99 20.90 36.75
N ILE A 181 4.20 21.39 36.49
CA ILE A 181 4.69 21.63 35.13
C ILE A 181 4.75 20.31 34.34
N GLY A 182 5.30 19.24 34.96
CA GLY A 182 5.36 17.92 34.35
C GLY A 182 3.98 17.38 33.97
N GLY A 183 3.00 17.54 34.87
CA GLY A 183 1.60 17.17 34.61
C GLY A 183 0.99 17.93 33.45
N LEU A 184 1.20 19.25 33.37
CA LEU A 184 0.73 20.08 32.27
C LEU A 184 1.37 19.68 30.93
N VAL A 185 2.68 19.43 30.92
CA VAL A 185 3.40 18.99 29.73
C VAL A 185 2.91 17.62 29.28
N LEU A 186 2.68 16.67 30.20
CA LEU A 186 2.13 15.36 29.85
C LEU A 186 0.71 15.47 29.28
N LEU A 187 -0.14 16.34 29.83
CA LEU A 187 -1.47 16.62 29.27
C LEU A 187 -1.38 17.21 27.86
N PHE A 188 -0.47 18.15 27.64
CA PHE A 188 -0.21 18.73 26.33
C PHE A 188 0.28 17.67 25.33
N ILE A 189 1.24 16.82 25.73
CA ILE A 189 1.72 15.69 24.90
C ILE A 189 0.57 14.73 24.57
N ALA A 190 -0.29 14.41 25.54
CA ALA A 190 -1.45 13.56 25.34
C ALA A 190 -2.41 14.13 24.29
N PHE A 191 -2.70 15.42 24.39
CA PHE A 191 -3.56 16.10 23.43
C PHE A 191 -2.91 16.18 22.03
N ALA A 192 -1.67 16.64 21.96
CA ALA A 192 -0.94 16.80 20.72
C ALA A 192 -0.73 15.46 20.00
N SER A 193 -0.27 14.43 20.71
CA SER A 193 -0.07 13.09 20.13
C SER A 193 -1.38 12.49 19.60
N ARG A 194 -2.50 12.68 20.33
CA ARG A 194 -3.81 12.23 19.87
C ARG A 194 -4.23 12.91 18.57
N GLN A 195 -3.98 14.21 18.43
CA GLN A 195 -4.32 14.96 17.20
C GLN A 195 -3.44 14.55 16.02
N VAL A 196 -2.13 14.46 16.23
CA VAL A 196 -1.17 14.03 15.21
C VAL A 196 -1.49 12.60 14.73
N ILE A 197 -1.68 11.66 15.65
CA ILE A 197 -2.00 10.26 15.30
C ILE A 197 -3.35 10.17 14.57
N LYS A 198 -4.37 10.95 15.00
CA LYS A 198 -5.66 10.99 14.30
C LYS A 198 -5.52 11.47 12.86
N LEU A 199 -4.74 12.53 12.65
CA LEU A 199 -4.52 13.09 11.30
C LEU A 199 -3.74 12.11 10.41
N SER A 200 -2.69 11.47 10.96
CA SER A 200 -1.85 10.50 10.23
C SER A 200 -2.57 9.20 9.89
N MET A 201 -3.61 8.81 10.65
CA MET A 201 -4.38 7.57 10.41
C MET A 201 -5.59 7.76 9.49
N ARG A 202 -6.01 8.98 9.21
CA ARG A 202 -7.12 9.30 8.30
C ARG A 202 -7.01 8.65 6.90
N PRO A 203 -5.83 8.66 6.25
CA PRO A 203 -5.67 8.02 4.95
C PRO A 203 -5.94 6.51 4.99
N LEU A 204 -5.56 5.83 6.08
CA LEU A 204 -5.81 4.39 6.25
C LEU A 204 -7.31 4.07 6.42
N GLU A 205 -8.07 4.92 7.13
CA GLU A 205 -9.53 4.78 7.26
C GLU A 205 -10.21 4.89 5.87
N LYS A 206 -9.72 5.79 5.00
CA LYS A 206 -10.23 5.91 3.61
C LYS A 206 -9.89 4.70 2.73
N ILE A 207 -8.71 4.11 2.91
CA ILE A 207 -8.34 2.88 2.21
C ILE A 207 -9.26 1.73 2.63
N GLU A 208 -9.56 1.60 3.93
CA GLU A 208 -10.48 0.60 4.48
C GLU A 208 -11.89 0.76 3.88
N GLU A 209 -12.45 1.98 3.88
CA GLU A 209 -13.77 2.28 3.30
C GLU A 209 -13.83 1.94 1.79
N THR A 210 -12.77 2.28 1.03
CA THR A 210 -12.71 1.94 -0.39
C THR A 210 -12.58 0.44 -0.61
N ALA A 211 -11.79 -0.26 0.22
CA ALA A 211 -11.67 -1.70 0.17
C ALA A 211 -13.00 -2.42 0.46
N GLU A 212 -13.84 -1.89 1.38
CA GLU A 212 -15.19 -2.39 1.63
C GLU A 212 -16.10 -2.23 0.41
N LYS A 213 -16.05 -1.08 -0.29
CA LYS A 213 -16.81 -0.86 -1.54
C LYS A 213 -16.41 -1.86 -2.62
N ILE A 214 -15.10 -2.09 -2.79
CA ILE A 214 -14.58 -3.08 -3.75
C ILE A 214 -15.04 -4.50 -3.38
N ALA A 215 -14.98 -4.87 -2.10
CA ALA A 215 -15.45 -6.17 -1.61
C ALA A 215 -16.97 -6.35 -1.80
N ALA A 216 -17.75 -5.27 -1.80
CA ALA A 216 -19.16 -5.26 -2.12
C ALA A 216 -19.47 -5.36 -3.63
N GLY A 217 -18.43 -5.36 -4.50
CA GLY A 217 -18.54 -5.54 -5.94
C GLY A 217 -18.35 -4.29 -6.78
N ASP A 218 -18.11 -3.12 -6.18
CA ASP A 218 -17.81 -1.88 -6.91
C ASP A 218 -16.31 -1.85 -7.28
N LEU A 219 -15.98 -2.47 -8.40
CA LEU A 219 -14.61 -2.49 -8.93
C LEU A 219 -14.18 -1.15 -9.55
N SER A 220 -15.12 -0.21 -9.73
CA SER A 220 -14.82 1.13 -10.25
C SER A 220 -14.32 2.08 -9.14
N ALA A 221 -14.52 1.73 -7.88
CA ALA A 221 -14.04 2.52 -6.75
C ALA A 221 -12.52 2.66 -6.80
N ARG A 222 -12.03 3.87 -6.54
CA ARG A 222 -10.59 4.18 -6.52
C ARG A 222 -10.21 4.84 -5.20
N LEU A 223 -9.00 4.56 -4.76
CA LEU A 223 -8.38 5.25 -3.64
C LEU A 223 -8.08 6.70 -4.04
N GLU A 224 -8.30 7.64 -3.11
CA GLU A 224 -7.89 9.03 -3.31
C GLU A 224 -6.39 9.13 -3.61
N ASN A 225 -6.02 10.12 -4.42
CA ASN A 225 -4.62 10.42 -4.68
C ASN A 225 -4.02 11.09 -3.43
N PHE A 226 -3.29 10.32 -2.64
CA PHE A 226 -2.43 10.83 -1.59
C PHE A 226 -1.10 11.31 -2.19
N GLU A 227 -0.35 12.13 -1.44
CA GLU A 227 0.95 12.60 -1.91
C GLU A 227 1.87 11.43 -2.27
N PRO A 228 2.41 11.38 -3.51
CA PRO A 228 3.14 10.21 -4.04
C PRO A 228 4.40 9.85 -3.24
N ASP A 229 4.99 10.84 -2.58
CA ASP A 229 6.24 10.67 -1.82
C ASP A 229 6.03 10.00 -0.46
N THR A 230 4.77 9.81 -0.03
CA THR A 230 4.44 9.14 1.23
C THR A 230 4.27 7.63 1.02
N GLU A 231 4.45 6.84 2.10
CA GLU A 231 4.20 5.39 2.09
C GLU A 231 2.75 5.08 1.70
N VAL A 232 1.81 5.88 2.17
CA VAL A 232 0.39 5.73 1.86
C VAL A 232 0.09 6.10 0.42
N GLY A 233 0.75 7.14 -0.13
CA GLY A 233 0.63 7.53 -1.53
C GLY A 233 1.12 6.43 -2.48
N ARG A 234 2.29 5.85 -2.19
CA ARG A 234 2.82 4.71 -2.97
C ARG A 234 1.92 3.49 -2.91
N LEU A 235 1.37 3.18 -1.71
CA LEU A 235 0.41 2.09 -1.54
C LEU A 235 -0.87 2.34 -2.35
N SER A 236 -1.43 3.55 -2.28
CA SER A 236 -2.64 3.95 -3.02
C SER A 236 -2.45 3.80 -4.54
N THR A 237 -1.30 4.27 -5.07
CA THR A 237 -0.97 4.14 -6.49
C THR A 237 -0.85 2.67 -6.93
N SER A 238 -0.16 1.85 -6.12
CA SER A 238 0.00 0.42 -6.42
C SER A 238 -1.35 -0.31 -6.39
N LEU A 239 -2.20 -0.02 -5.42
CA LEU A 239 -3.55 -0.58 -5.32
C LEU A 239 -4.43 -0.13 -6.49
N ASN A 240 -4.44 1.15 -6.86
CA ASN A 240 -5.20 1.64 -8.01
C ASN A 240 -4.76 0.98 -9.32
N THR A 241 -3.45 0.77 -9.50
CA THR A 241 -2.91 0.05 -10.66
C THR A 241 -3.38 -1.41 -10.69
N MET A 242 -3.37 -2.08 -9.52
CA MET A 242 -3.89 -3.45 -9.41
C MET A 242 -5.39 -3.51 -9.72
N LEU A 243 -6.17 -2.56 -9.19
CA LEU A 243 -7.62 -2.48 -9.43
C LEU A 243 -7.94 -2.25 -10.92
N SER A 244 -7.20 -1.39 -11.62
CA SER A 244 -7.36 -1.19 -13.06
C SER A 244 -7.13 -2.49 -13.84
N ARG A 245 -6.10 -3.26 -13.51
CA ARG A 245 -5.83 -4.55 -14.17
C ARG A 245 -6.93 -5.59 -13.88
N ILE A 246 -7.47 -5.59 -12.66
CA ILE A 246 -8.59 -6.48 -12.31
C ILE A 246 -9.83 -6.09 -13.13
N GLU A 247 -10.19 -4.82 -13.16
CA GLU A 247 -11.34 -4.31 -13.93
C GLU A 247 -11.22 -4.64 -15.43
N GLU A 248 -10.04 -4.39 -16.03
CA GLU A 248 -9.75 -4.76 -17.43
C GLU A 248 -9.91 -6.28 -17.67
N SER A 249 -9.40 -7.10 -16.73
CA SER A 249 -9.52 -8.55 -16.83
C SER A 249 -10.98 -9.03 -16.74
N PHE A 250 -11.77 -8.43 -15.83
CA PHE A 250 -13.21 -8.73 -15.72
C PHE A 250 -13.98 -8.28 -16.97
N ALA A 251 -13.68 -7.10 -17.50
CA ALA A 251 -14.30 -6.60 -18.74
C ALA A 251 -14.00 -7.52 -19.91
N ALA A 252 -12.74 -7.90 -20.11
CA ALA A 252 -12.33 -8.83 -21.18
C ALA A 252 -13.00 -10.22 -21.01
N ARG A 253 -13.12 -10.71 -19.78
CA ARG A 253 -13.80 -11.97 -19.51
C ARG A 253 -15.29 -11.90 -19.83
N THR A 254 -15.99 -10.84 -19.42
CA THR A 254 -17.41 -10.64 -19.70
C THR A 254 -17.66 -10.55 -21.21
N GLU A 255 -16.82 -9.80 -21.93
CA GLU A 255 -16.89 -9.71 -23.38
C GLU A 255 -16.70 -11.08 -24.05
N SER A 256 -15.73 -11.87 -23.57
CA SER A 256 -15.49 -13.23 -24.08
C SER A 256 -16.67 -14.16 -23.79
N GLU A 257 -17.27 -14.10 -22.60
CA GLU A 257 -18.46 -14.89 -22.24
C GLU A 257 -19.66 -14.50 -23.13
N ASP A 258 -19.87 -13.21 -23.43
CA ASP A 258 -20.94 -12.75 -24.29
C ASP A 258 -20.73 -13.14 -25.77
N LYS A 259 -19.47 -13.13 -26.24
CA LYS A 259 -19.12 -13.66 -27.58
C LYS A 259 -19.42 -15.15 -27.66
N LEU A 260 -19.04 -15.92 -26.64
CA LEU A 260 -19.30 -17.37 -26.60
C LEU A 260 -20.80 -17.67 -26.55
N ARG A 261 -21.57 -16.94 -25.75
CA ARG A 261 -23.04 -17.13 -25.67
C ARG A 261 -23.71 -16.87 -27.03
N ARG A 262 -23.33 -15.79 -27.72
CA ARG A 262 -23.83 -15.49 -29.07
C ARG A 262 -23.44 -16.59 -30.05
N PHE A 263 -22.19 -17.02 -30.06
CA PHE A 263 -21.71 -18.10 -30.90
C PHE A 263 -22.53 -19.40 -30.73
N VAL A 264 -22.76 -19.82 -29.49
CA VAL A 264 -23.56 -21.05 -29.19
C VAL A 264 -25.01 -20.88 -29.63
N ALA A 265 -25.61 -19.70 -29.42
CA ALA A 265 -26.99 -19.43 -29.87
C ALA A 265 -27.10 -19.50 -31.39
N ASP A 266 -26.23 -18.82 -32.10
CA ASP A 266 -26.25 -18.74 -33.58
C ASP A 266 -25.95 -20.11 -34.20
N ALA A 267 -24.94 -20.85 -33.70
CA ALA A 267 -24.66 -22.22 -34.15
C ALA A 267 -25.88 -23.15 -33.93
N SER A 268 -26.58 -23.01 -32.79
CA SER A 268 -27.77 -23.79 -32.51
C SER A 268 -28.91 -23.50 -33.50
N HIS A 269 -29.08 -22.24 -33.89
CA HIS A 269 -30.09 -21.85 -34.87
C HIS A 269 -29.76 -22.37 -36.24
N GLU A 270 -28.51 -22.25 -36.71
CA GLU A 270 -28.06 -22.68 -38.04
C GLU A 270 -28.01 -24.21 -38.19
N LEU A 271 -27.78 -24.95 -37.10
CA LEU A 271 -27.87 -26.42 -37.12
C LEU A 271 -29.35 -26.91 -37.10
N ARG A 272 -30.25 -26.19 -36.44
CA ARG A 272 -31.65 -26.62 -36.30
C ARG A 272 -32.38 -26.58 -37.63
N THR A 273 -32.09 -25.60 -38.48
CA THR A 273 -32.79 -25.39 -39.79
C THR A 273 -32.59 -26.58 -40.72
N PRO A 274 -31.37 -27.01 -41.09
CA PRO A 274 -31.16 -28.18 -41.96
C PRO A 274 -31.67 -29.47 -41.33
N LEU A 275 -31.50 -29.63 -39.98
CA LEU A 275 -32.04 -30.82 -39.30
C LEU A 275 -33.54 -30.90 -39.38
N THR A 276 -34.26 -29.76 -39.29
CA THR A 276 -35.71 -29.72 -39.45
C THR A 276 -36.12 -30.07 -40.91
N SER A 277 -35.34 -29.61 -41.90
CA SER A 277 -35.57 -29.94 -43.31
C SER A 277 -35.35 -31.42 -43.56
N ILE A 278 -34.25 -32.01 -43.08
CA ILE A 278 -33.96 -33.45 -43.18
C ILE A 278 -35.11 -34.27 -42.56
N ARG A 279 -35.51 -33.90 -41.33
CA ARG A 279 -36.62 -34.56 -40.63
C ARG A 279 -37.94 -34.45 -41.43
N GLY A 280 -38.24 -33.26 -41.97
CA GLY A 280 -39.43 -33.05 -42.77
C GLY A 280 -39.44 -33.89 -44.05
N PHE A 281 -38.31 -33.98 -44.78
CA PHE A 281 -38.19 -34.82 -45.97
C PHE A 281 -38.30 -36.30 -45.61
N ALA A 282 -37.69 -36.77 -44.53
CA ALA A 282 -37.81 -38.15 -44.08
C ALA A 282 -39.24 -38.47 -43.66
N GLU A 283 -39.97 -37.52 -43.02
CA GLU A 283 -41.36 -37.69 -42.64
C GLU A 283 -42.29 -37.79 -43.86
N LEU A 284 -42.10 -36.94 -44.89
CA LEU A 284 -42.84 -37.00 -46.15
C LEU A 284 -42.65 -38.34 -46.85
N HIS A 285 -41.46 -38.90 -46.87
CA HIS A 285 -41.21 -40.26 -47.39
C HIS A 285 -41.94 -41.32 -46.60
N ARG A 286 -41.85 -41.26 -45.26
CA ARG A 286 -42.49 -42.25 -44.35
C ARG A 286 -44.04 -42.24 -44.50
N GLN A 287 -44.64 -41.07 -44.74
CA GLN A 287 -46.10 -40.94 -44.90
C GLN A 287 -46.59 -41.36 -46.29
N GLY A 288 -45.69 -41.77 -47.21
CA GLY A 288 -46.05 -42.14 -48.58
C GLY A 288 -46.51 -40.99 -49.45
N ALA A 289 -46.22 -39.74 -49.05
CA ALA A 289 -46.58 -38.54 -49.81
C ALA A 289 -45.79 -38.38 -51.13
N VAL A 290 -44.78 -39.22 -51.34
CA VAL A 290 -43.91 -39.24 -52.52
C VAL A 290 -43.94 -40.62 -53.18
N PRO A 291 -44.92 -40.93 -54.04
CA PRO A 291 -45.17 -42.26 -54.52
C PRO A 291 -44.24 -42.71 -55.69
N ASP A 292 -43.58 -41.79 -56.37
CA ASP A 292 -42.77 -42.08 -57.58
C ASP A 292 -41.27 -42.28 -57.26
N GLY A 293 -40.65 -43.30 -57.88
CA GLY A 293 -39.22 -43.59 -57.67
C GLY A 293 -38.27 -42.46 -58.05
N GLU A 294 -38.65 -41.56 -58.94
CA GLU A 294 -37.88 -40.37 -59.30
C GLU A 294 -37.95 -39.30 -58.22
N LYS A 295 -39.17 -38.99 -57.75
CA LYS A 295 -39.37 -38.04 -56.64
C LYS A 295 -38.75 -38.52 -55.32
N THR A 296 -38.71 -39.83 -55.10
CA THR A 296 -38.00 -40.40 -53.96
C THR A 296 -36.49 -40.17 -54.07
N ARG A 297 -35.90 -40.30 -55.26
CA ARG A 297 -34.48 -39.99 -55.50
C ARG A 297 -34.18 -38.50 -55.31
N GLU A 298 -35.04 -37.61 -55.80
CA GLU A 298 -34.90 -36.17 -55.52
C GLU A 298 -34.93 -35.83 -54.00
N LEU A 299 -35.85 -36.49 -53.26
CA LEU A 299 -35.97 -36.28 -51.82
C LEU A 299 -34.75 -36.76 -51.06
N ILE A 300 -34.20 -37.97 -51.44
CA ILE A 300 -32.96 -38.46 -50.88
C ILE A 300 -31.79 -37.54 -51.19
N ALA A 301 -31.68 -37.06 -52.43
CA ALA A 301 -30.66 -36.12 -52.84
C ALA A 301 -30.73 -34.81 -52.04
N ARG A 302 -31.93 -34.31 -51.68
CA ARG A 302 -32.11 -33.15 -50.81
C ARG A 302 -31.67 -33.45 -49.39
N ILE A 303 -31.97 -34.63 -48.84
CA ILE A 303 -31.51 -35.08 -47.49
C ILE A 303 -29.97 -35.14 -47.50
N GLU A 304 -29.38 -35.76 -48.52
CA GLU A 304 -27.93 -35.87 -48.67
C GLU A 304 -27.26 -34.48 -48.75
N LYS A 305 -27.82 -33.58 -49.54
CA LYS A 305 -27.35 -32.22 -49.66
C LYS A 305 -27.37 -31.47 -48.32
N GLU A 306 -28.48 -31.55 -47.58
CA GLU A 306 -28.58 -30.90 -46.26
C GLU A 306 -27.64 -31.53 -45.23
N SER A 307 -27.39 -32.86 -45.31
CA SER A 307 -26.45 -33.58 -44.45
C SER A 307 -25.00 -33.15 -44.73
N MET A 308 -24.60 -33.00 -46.02
CA MET A 308 -23.30 -32.47 -46.41
C MET A 308 -23.12 -31.02 -45.93
N ARG A 309 -24.15 -30.20 -46.09
CA ARG A 309 -24.15 -28.80 -45.63
C ARG A 309 -23.94 -28.75 -44.11
N MET A 310 -24.58 -29.61 -43.30
CA MET A 310 -24.33 -29.73 -41.87
C MET A 310 -22.90 -30.14 -41.56
N GLY A 311 -22.32 -31.05 -42.34
CA GLY A 311 -20.92 -31.45 -42.20
C GLY A 311 -19.97 -30.24 -42.32
N TYR A 312 -20.10 -29.46 -43.41
CA TYR A 312 -19.31 -28.25 -43.62
C TYR A 312 -19.52 -27.21 -42.50
N LEU A 313 -20.77 -26.99 -42.04
CA LEU A 313 -21.07 -26.08 -40.94
C LEU A 313 -20.37 -26.50 -39.62
N VAL A 314 -20.36 -27.79 -39.30
CA VAL A 314 -19.67 -28.30 -38.13
C VAL A 314 -18.15 -28.15 -38.24
N GLU A 315 -17.57 -28.41 -39.43
CA GLU A 315 -16.14 -28.19 -39.69
C GLU A 315 -15.76 -26.72 -39.51
N ASP A 316 -16.56 -25.77 -40.06
CA ASP A 316 -16.39 -24.35 -39.92
C ASP A 316 -16.44 -23.91 -38.44
N LEU A 317 -17.42 -24.41 -37.69
CA LEU A 317 -17.56 -24.12 -36.25
C LEU A 317 -16.38 -24.65 -35.45
N LEU A 318 -15.93 -25.88 -35.71
CA LEU A 318 -14.76 -26.46 -35.03
C LEU A 318 -13.49 -25.70 -35.37
N MET A 319 -13.35 -25.21 -36.60
CA MET A 319 -12.22 -24.39 -37.00
C MET A 319 -12.20 -23.06 -36.22
N LEU A 320 -13.32 -22.34 -36.21
CA LEU A 320 -13.42 -21.07 -35.42
C LEU A 320 -13.13 -21.30 -33.96
N ALA A 321 -13.68 -22.37 -33.37
CA ALA A 321 -13.41 -22.70 -31.95
C ALA A 321 -11.94 -23.03 -31.66
N ARG A 322 -11.23 -23.64 -32.61
CA ARG A 322 -9.78 -23.92 -32.48
C ARG A 322 -8.94 -22.67 -32.66
N MET A 323 -9.35 -21.71 -33.49
CA MET A 323 -8.66 -20.44 -33.66
C MET A 323 -8.79 -19.53 -32.44
N ASP A 324 -9.97 -19.49 -31.80
CA ASP A 324 -10.19 -18.77 -30.55
C ASP A 324 -9.29 -19.29 -29.40
N GLN A 325 -8.72 -20.51 -29.49
CA GLN A 325 -7.85 -21.14 -28.46
C GLN A 325 -6.34 -20.89 -28.69
N SER A 326 -5.94 -19.92 -29.52
CA SER A 326 -4.52 -19.54 -29.74
C SER A 326 -3.60 -20.73 -30.03
N ARG A 327 -4.00 -21.68 -30.89
CA ARG A 327 -3.08 -22.72 -31.33
C ARG A 327 -2.07 -22.07 -32.26
N GLU A 328 -0.78 -22.23 -31.97
CA GLU A 328 0.30 -21.72 -32.82
C GLU A 328 0.10 -22.16 -34.26
N LEU A 329 0.02 -21.19 -35.17
CA LEU A 329 0.02 -21.43 -36.61
C LEU A 329 1.37 -22.06 -37.01
N ALA A 330 1.35 -22.96 -37.93
CA ALA A 330 2.56 -23.52 -38.52
C ALA A 330 3.17 -22.49 -39.52
N MET A 331 3.78 -21.44 -38.95
CA MET A 331 4.36 -20.35 -39.73
C MET A 331 5.56 -20.85 -40.54
N THR A 332 5.42 -20.88 -41.85
CA THR A 332 6.47 -21.24 -42.81
C THR A 332 6.54 -20.21 -43.90
N ASP A 333 7.58 -20.25 -44.72
CA ASP A 333 7.65 -19.44 -45.96
C ASP A 333 6.73 -20.06 -46.99
N VAL A 334 5.69 -19.31 -47.40
CA VAL A 334 4.63 -19.75 -48.31
C VAL A 334 4.72 -18.98 -49.61
N ASP A 335 4.88 -19.72 -50.71
CA ASP A 335 4.74 -19.19 -52.08
C ASP A 335 3.25 -18.98 -52.43
N LEU A 336 2.78 -17.75 -52.27
CA LEU A 336 1.40 -17.36 -52.57
C LEU A 336 1.04 -17.54 -54.04
N SER A 337 2.02 -17.39 -54.93
CA SER A 337 1.83 -17.54 -56.39
C SER A 337 1.46 -18.97 -56.76
N SER A 338 2.14 -19.95 -56.16
CA SER A 338 1.85 -21.37 -56.35
C SER A 338 0.55 -21.79 -55.66
N LEU A 339 0.32 -21.33 -54.44
CA LEU A 339 -0.86 -21.64 -53.62
C LEU A 339 -2.15 -21.14 -54.31
N VAL A 340 -2.16 -19.92 -54.85
CA VAL A 340 -3.31 -19.35 -55.55
C VAL A 340 -3.59 -20.11 -56.87
N LYS A 341 -2.57 -20.52 -57.61
CA LYS A 341 -2.73 -21.35 -58.81
C LYS A 341 -3.42 -22.69 -58.48
N GLU A 342 -3.01 -23.34 -57.41
CA GLU A 342 -3.61 -24.59 -56.93
C GLU A 342 -5.08 -24.39 -56.50
N ALA A 343 -5.37 -23.35 -55.72
CA ALA A 343 -6.73 -23.02 -55.30
C ALA A 343 -7.67 -22.74 -56.47
N VAL A 344 -7.20 -21.98 -57.48
CA VAL A 344 -7.98 -21.70 -58.67
C VAL A 344 -8.19 -22.96 -59.51
N THR A 345 -7.17 -23.81 -59.68
CA THR A 345 -7.32 -25.11 -60.39
C THR A 345 -8.38 -25.99 -59.72
N SER A 346 -8.39 -26.04 -58.40
CA SER A 346 -9.42 -26.76 -57.64
C SER A 346 -10.82 -26.14 -57.82
N ALA A 347 -10.93 -24.81 -57.85
CA ALA A 347 -12.20 -24.12 -58.08
C ALA A 347 -12.74 -24.34 -59.48
N GLU A 348 -11.89 -24.36 -60.54
CA GLU A 348 -12.28 -24.67 -61.91
C GLU A 348 -12.75 -26.12 -62.09
N ALA A 349 -12.10 -27.05 -61.40
CA ALA A 349 -12.51 -28.47 -61.39
C ALA A 349 -13.88 -28.68 -60.73
N ALA A 350 -14.24 -27.89 -59.74
CA ALA A 350 -15.52 -27.94 -59.03
C ALA A 350 -16.72 -27.42 -59.88
N GLY A 351 -16.48 -26.67 -60.94
CA GLY A 351 -17.52 -26.21 -61.86
C GLY A 351 -16.98 -25.16 -62.86
N LYS A 352 -17.50 -25.21 -64.14
CA LYS A 352 -17.06 -24.31 -65.22
C LYS A 352 -17.98 -23.11 -65.40
N ASP A 353 -18.90 -22.88 -64.53
CA ASP A 353 -19.96 -21.87 -64.70
C ASP A 353 -19.47 -20.43 -64.43
N HIS A 354 -18.25 -20.25 -63.89
CA HIS A 354 -17.63 -18.95 -63.68
C HIS A 354 -16.21 -18.98 -64.28
N PRO A 355 -15.96 -18.23 -65.39
CA PRO A 355 -14.60 -18.11 -65.93
C PRO A 355 -13.69 -17.39 -64.96
N ILE A 356 -12.52 -17.99 -64.63
CA ILE A 356 -11.53 -17.40 -63.72
C ILE A 356 -10.34 -16.90 -64.51
N THR A 357 -9.92 -15.67 -64.29
CA THR A 357 -8.71 -15.10 -64.90
C THR A 357 -7.66 -14.89 -63.78
N LEU A 358 -6.41 -15.22 -64.10
CA LEU A 358 -5.30 -15.16 -63.18
C LEU A 358 -4.29 -14.10 -63.60
N GLU A 359 -3.93 -13.20 -62.70
CA GLU A 359 -2.83 -12.26 -62.86
C GLU A 359 -1.87 -12.45 -61.65
N ILE A 360 -0.87 -13.28 -61.83
CA ILE A 360 0.02 -13.71 -60.78
C ILE A 360 1.40 -13.13 -61.02
N ALA A 361 1.86 -12.28 -60.09
CA ALA A 361 3.25 -11.86 -60.08
C ALA A 361 4.15 -13.02 -59.61
N ASP A 362 5.34 -13.09 -60.22
CA ASP A 362 6.32 -14.10 -59.82
C ASP A 362 6.91 -13.76 -58.44
N ASP A 363 7.19 -14.82 -57.66
CA ASP A 363 7.95 -14.72 -56.39
C ASP A 363 7.25 -13.90 -55.29
N VAL A 364 5.93 -14.11 -55.10
CA VAL A 364 5.17 -13.48 -53.98
C VAL A 364 5.12 -14.43 -52.80
N HIS A 365 5.87 -14.11 -51.73
CA HIS A 365 5.99 -14.93 -50.55
C HIS A 365 5.44 -14.24 -49.32
N THR A 366 5.07 -15.03 -48.32
CA THR A 366 4.70 -14.54 -46.97
C THR A 366 5.02 -15.58 -45.90
N GLN A 367 5.20 -15.14 -44.65
CA GLN A 367 5.24 -16.05 -43.51
C GLN A 367 3.82 -16.42 -43.09
N GLY A 368 3.49 -17.74 -43.12
CA GLY A 368 2.14 -18.17 -42.79
C GLY A 368 1.96 -19.68 -42.75
N ASP A 369 0.75 -20.10 -42.43
CA ASP A 369 0.29 -21.49 -42.48
C ASP A 369 -0.38 -21.72 -43.84
N ALA A 370 0.30 -22.47 -44.72
CA ALA A 370 -0.12 -22.70 -46.07
C ALA A 370 -1.54 -23.28 -46.19
N ASP A 371 -1.91 -24.23 -45.31
CA ASP A 371 -3.24 -24.87 -45.31
C ASP A 371 -4.33 -23.85 -45.01
N LYS A 372 -4.05 -22.94 -44.07
CA LYS A 372 -5.00 -21.88 -43.69
C LYS A 372 -5.14 -20.83 -44.76
N ILE A 373 -4.03 -20.39 -45.36
CA ILE A 373 -4.06 -19.44 -46.50
C ILE A 373 -4.79 -20.04 -47.67
N TYR A 374 -4.54 -21.32 -48.00
CA TYR A 374 -5.28 -22.04 -49.05
C TYR A 374 -6.78 -22.06 -48.76
N GLN A 375 -7.19 -22.32 -47.53
CA GLN A 375 -8.59 -22.28 -47.09
C GLN A 375 -9.22 -20.89 -47.25
N VAL A 376 -8.49 -19.83 -46.94
CA VAL A 376 -8.95 -18.44 -47.13
C VAL A 376 -9.25 -18.17 -48.63
N VAL A 377 -8.31 -18.53 -49.49
CA VAL A 377 -8.48 -18.31 -50.96
C VAL A 377 -9.65 -19.14 -51.50
N THR A 378 -9.76 -20.40 -51.09
CA THR A 378 -10.87 -21.27 -51.50
C THR A 378 -12.22 -20.75 -51.00
N ASN A 379 -12.29 -20.21 -49.77
CA ASN A 379 -13.51 -19.58 -49.25
C ASN A 379 -13.93 -18.35 -50.07
N LEU A 380 -12.98 -17.50 -50.45
CA LEU A 380 -13.28 -16.33 -51.30
C LEU A 380 -13.77 -16.76 -52.69
N LEU A 381 -13.13 -17.76 -53.31
CA LEU A 381 -13.55 -18.29 -54.61
C LEU A 381 -14.94 -18.96 -54.55
N ALA A 382 -15.19 -19.73 -53.49
CA ALA A 382 -16.51 -20.34 -53.24
C ALA A 382 -17.60 -19.27 -53.04
N ASN A 383 -17.27 -18.21 -52.29
CA ASN A 383 -18.16 -17.07 -52.08
C ASN A 383 -18.49 -16.35 -53.41
N ALA A 384 -17.49 -16.02 -54.24
CA ALA A 384 -17.69 -15.40 -55.51
C ALA A 384 -18.61 -16.26 -56.44
N ARG A 385 -18.44 -17.56 -56.45
CA ARG A 385 -19.28 -18.49 -57.23
C ARG A 385 -20.70 -18.65 -56.69
N ALA A 386 -20.85 -18.69 -55.36
CA ALA A 386 -22.16 -18.91 -54.73
C ALA A 386 -23.07 -17.69 -54.79
N HIS A 387 -22.51 -16.51 -54.79
CA HIS A 387 -23.24 -15.24 -54.68
C HIS A 387 -23.32 -14.43 -55.97
N THR A 388 -22.74 -14.94 -57.08
CA THR A 388 -22.87 -14.30 -58.38
C THR A 388 -23.61 -15.19 -59.36
N PRO A 389 -24.26 -14.62 -60.41
CA PRO A 389 -24.90 -15.38 -61.46
C PRO A 389 -23.90 -16.23 -62.27
N SER A 390 -24.36 -17.38 -62.81
CA SER A 390 -23.55 -18.15 -63.77
C SER A 390 -23.09 -17.30 -64.96
N GLY A 391 -21.81 -17.41 -65.29
CA GLY A 391 -21.17 -16.59 -66.32
C GLY A 391 -20.45 -15.35 -65.80
N THR A 392 -20.56 -15.05 -64.49
CA THR A 392 -19.80 -13.98 -63.84
C THR A 392 -18.32 -14.29 -63.92
N GLN A 393 -17.53 -13.34 -64.34
CA GLN A 393 -16.07 -13.45 -64.43
C GLN A 393 -15.47 -13.19 -63.01
N ILE A 394 -14.55 -14.06 -62.62
CA ILE A 394 -13.78 -13.93 -61.39
C ILE A 394 -12.33 -13.61 -61.78
N HIS A 395 -11.76 -12.59 -61.21
CA HIS A 395 -10.36 -12.21 -61.42
C HIS A 395 -9.57 -12.39 -60.11
N VAL A 396 -8.46 -13.14 -60.17
CA VAL A 396 -7.60 -13.39 -59.04
C VAL A 396 -6.21 -12.86 -59.33
N ALA A 397 -5.68 -12.01 -58.48
CA ALA A 397 -4.33 -11.49 -58.65
C ALA A 397 -3.49 -11.64 -57.39
N THR A 398 -2.17 -11.81 -57.55
CA THR A 398 -1.17 -11.76 -56.50
C THR A 398 -0.11 -10.72 -56.83
N PHE A 399 0.27 -9.91 -55.86
CA PHE A 399 1.34 -8.94 -56.01
C PHE A 399 1.98 -8.62 -54.66
N SER A 400 3.17 -8.04 -54.67
CA SER A 400 3.86 -7.56 -53.49
C SER A 400 4.32 -6.12 -53.68
N ASN A 401 4.39 -5.37 -52.59
CA ASN A 401 4.94 -4.02 -52.54
C ASN A 401 5.69 -3.80 -51.22
N GLU A 402 6.06 -2.55 -50.90
CA GLU A 402 6.76 -2.20 -49.67
C GLU A 402 5.92 -2.49 -48.39
N GLU A 403 4.60 -2.55 -48.48
CA GLU A 403 3.69 -2.78 -47.37
C GLU A 403 3.48 -4.28 -47.06
N GLY A 404 3.76 -5.15 -48.01
CA GLY A 404 3.60 -6.60 -47.87
C GLY A 404 3.18 -7.33 -49.13
N SER A 405 2.65 -8.53 -48.94
CA SER A 405 2.14 -9.41 -49.99
C SER A 405 0.61 -9.37 -50.02
N PHE A 406 0.04 -9.42 -51.20
CA PHE A 406 -1.39 -9.26 -51.43
C PHE A 406 -1.95 -10.38 -52.31
N ILE A 407 -3.19 -10.79 -51.99
CA ILE A 407 -4.04 -11.60 -52.87
C ILE A 407 -5.35 -10.84 -53.07
N THR A 408 -5.81 -10.67 -54.30
CA THR A 408 -7.11 -10.10 -54.58
C THR A 408 -7.99 -11.12 -55.29
N VAL A 409 -9.27 -11.17 -54.89
CA VAL A 409 -10.33 -11.93 -55.56
C VAL A 409 -11.45 -10.96 -55.92
N ALA A 410 -11.64 -10.68 -57.17
CA ALA A 410 -12.64 -9.76 -57.68
C ALA A 410 -13.68 -10.50 -58.52
N ASP A 411 -14.94 -10.16 -58.38
CA ASP A 411 -16.04 -10.62 -59.23
C ASP A 411 -16.77 -9.43 -59.87
N ASN A 412 -17.41 -9.63 -61.02
CA ASN A 412 -18.27 -8.64 -61.66
C ASN A 412 -19.76 -8.94 -61.43
N GLY A 413 -20.09 -9.38 -60.22
CA GLY A 413 -21.44 -9.72 -59.77
C GLY A 413 -22.30 -8.50 -59.36
N PRO A 414 -23.34 -8.72 -58.56
CA PRO A 414 -24.26 -7.66 -58.18
C PRO A 414 -23.71 -6.61 -57.23
N GLY A 415 -22.52 -6.85 -56.61
CA GLY A 415 -21.92 -5.97 -55.62
C GLY A 415 -22.65 -5.92 -54.29
N LEU A 416 -22.13 -5.11 -53.36
CA LEU A 416 -22.58 -4.99 -51.99
C LEU A 416 -22.90 -3.54 -51.66
N SER A 417 -23.92 -3.32 -50.82
CA SER A 417 -24.18 -2.01 -50.24
C SER A 417 -23.11 -1.62 -49.20
N LEU A 418 -22.98 -0.34 -48.87
CA LEU A 418 -22.04 0.11 -47.81
C LEU A 418 -22.36 -0.53 -46.45
N GLU A 419 -23.64 -0.71 -46.10
CA GLU A 419 -24.05 -1.36 -44.85
C GLU A 419 -23.64 -2.84 -44.84
N ASP A 420 -23.80 -3.55 -45.99
CA ASP A 420 -23.37 -4.93 -46.08
C ASP A 420 -21.84 -5.07 -45.98
N GLN A 421 -21.07 -4.18 -46.58
CA GLN A 421 -19.60 -4.22 -46.54
C GLN A 421 -19.04 -4.11 -45.12
N GLU A 422 -19.70 -3.37 -44.23
CA GLU A 422 -19.30 -3.26 -42.82
C GLU A 422 -19.55 -4.55 -42.02
N ARG A 423 -20.52 -5.37 -42.48
CA ARG A 423 -21.05 -6.50 -41.73
C ARG A 423 -20.75 -7.87 -42.32
N ILE A 424 -20.27 -7.96 -43.53
CA ILE A 424 -20.11 -9.26 -44.23
C ILE A 424 -19.08 -10.18 -43.56
N PHE A 425 -18.21 -9.66 -42.71
CA PHE A 425 -17.25 -10.43 -41.92
C PHE A 425 -17.82 -10.88 -40.57
N GLU A 426 -19.03 -10.38 -40.17
CA GLU A 426 -19.73 -10.89 -38.97
C GLU A 426 -20.11 -12.37 -39.19
N ARG A 427 -20.01 -13.16 -38.13
CA ARG A 427 -20.39 -14.58 -38.15
C ARG A 427 -21.87 -14.71 -38.46
N PHE A 428 -22.23 -15.64 -39.40
CA PHE A 428 -23.60 -15.92 -39.85
C PHE A 428 -24.30 -14.77 -40.59
N TYR A 429 -23.58 -13.69 -40.91
CA TYR A 429 -24.17 -12.58 -41.64
C TYR A 429 -24.43 -12.99 -43.11
N ARG A 430 -25.59 -12.62 -43.61
CA ARG A 430 -26.00 -12.87 -45.02
C ARG A 430 -26.77 -11.66 -45.56
N VAL A 431 -26.41 -11.22 -46.73
CA VAL A 431 -27.14 -10.16 -47.42
C VAL A 431 -28.53 -10.68 -47.81
N ASP A 432 -29.58 -10.07 -47.27
CA ASP A 432 -31.02 -10.30 -47.44
C ASP A 432 -31.47 -11.72 -47.84
N SER A 433 -31.91 -12.52 -46.90
CA SER A 433 -32.47 -13.86 -47.08
C SER A 433 -33.77 -13.90 -47.90
N SER A 434 -34.43 -12.75 -48.13
CA SER A 434 -35.73 -12.65 -48.83
C SER A 434 -35.64 -12.66 -50.34
N ARG A 435 -34.50 -12.28 -50.94
CA ARG A 435 -34.29 -12.27 -52.40
C ARG A 435 -33.64 -13.53 -52.97
N GLN A 436 -33.07 -14.38 -52.12
CA GLN A 436 -32.37 -15.60 -52.58
C GLN A 436 -33.22 -16.85 -52.38
N ARG A 437 -34.35 -16.95 -53.08
CA ARG A 437 -35.05 -18.24 -53.25
C ARG A 437 -34.37 -19.18 -54.28
N THR A 438 -33.18 -18.84 -54.72
CA THR A 438 -32.34 -19.66 -55.56
C THR A 438 -31.14 -20.16 -54.76
N GLY A 439 -31.35 -21.18 -53.98
CA GLY A 439 -30.43 -22.30 -53.64
C GLY A 439 -28.97 -22.03 -53.25
N SER A 440 -28.55 -20.84 -52.86
CA SER A 440 -27.16 -20.65 -52.43
C SER A 440 -26.96 -21.13 -51.01
N ASP A 441 -26.17 -22.18 -50.86
CA ASP A 441 -26.01 -23.01 -49.67
C ASP A 441 -24.95 -22.51 -48.67
N GLY A 442 -24.64 -21.23 -48.59
CA GLY A 442 -23.61 -20.69 -47.68
C GLY A 442 -24.01 -20.71 -46.21
N SER A 443 -23.09 -21.08 -45.32
CA SER A 443 -23.22 -21.05 -43.86
C SER A 443 -23.18 -19.65 -43.24
N GLY A 444 -22.72 -18.65 -44.01
CA GLY A 444 -22.42 -17.31 -43.47
C GLY A 444 -21.16 -17.27 -42.58
N LEU A 445 -20.38 -18.35 -42.55
CA LEU A 445 -19.13 -18.45 -41.78
C LEU A 445 -17.87 -18.25 -42.63
N GLY A 446 -17.94 -18.46 -43.96
CA GLY A 446 -16.77 -18.41 -44.82
C GLY A 446 -15.97 -17.12 -44.73
N LEU A 447 -16.63 -15.94 -44.77
CA LEU A 447 -15.95 -14.65 -44.69
C LEU A 447 -15.46 -14.33 -43.26
N SER A 448 -16.16 -14.75 -42.22
CA SER A 448 -15.67 -14.62 -40.85
C SER A 448 -14.45 -15.51 -40.57
N ILE A 449 -14.37 -16.68 -41.21
CA ILE A 449 -13.16 -17.53 -41.19
C ILE A 449 -12.00 -16.81 -41.89
N VAL A 450 -12.24 -16.19 -43.07
CA VAL A 450 -11.23 -15.41 -43.77
C VAL A 450 -10.67 -14.32 -42.85
N GLU A 451 -11.53 -13.56 -42.18
CA GLU A 451 -11.10 -12.49 -41.29
C GLU A 451 -10.28 -13.01 -40.09
N GLU A 452 -10.74 -14.08 -39.45
CA GLU A 452 -10.03 -14.66 -38.27
C GLU A 452 -8.67 -15.28 -38.68
N VAL A 453 -8.59 -15.94 -39.84
CA VAL A 453 -7.32 -16.46 -40.37
C VAL A 453 -6.35 -15.31 -40.68
N MET A 454 -6.81 -14.26 -41.33
CA MET A 454 -5.98 -13.10 -41.63
C MET A 454 -5.49 -12.39 -40.38
N LYS A 455 -6.35 -12.20 -39.36
CA LYS A 455 -5.96 -11.67 -38.03
C LYS A 455 -4.91 -12.56 -37.36
N ALA A 456 -5.08 -13.87 -37.39
CA ALA A 456 -4.13 -14.81 -36.80
C ALA A 456 -2.74 -14.76 -37.47
N HIS A 457 -2.68 -14.40 -38.77
CA HIS A 457 -1.44 -14.15 -39.52
C HIS A 457 -0.90 -12.71 -39.38
N GLY A 458 -1.51 -11.85 -38.53
CA GLY A 458 -1.13 -10.44 -38.40
C GLY A 458 -1.47 -9.59 -39.62
N GLY A 459 -2.20 -10.15 -40.58
CA GLY A 459 -2.67 -9.50 -41.80
C GLY A 459 -4.07 -8.89 -41.65
N THR A 460 -4.61 -8.41 -42.79
CA THR A 460 -5.95 -7.83 -42.86
C THR A 460 -6.69 -8.30 -44.10
N VAL A 461 -8.02 -8.35 -44.01
CA VAL A 461 -8.89 -8.49 -45.20
C VAL A 461 -9.74 -7.24 -45.32
N SER A 462 -9.94 -6.79 -46.56
CA SER A 462 -10.84 -5.69 -46.90
C SER A 462 -11.70 -6.02 -48.11
N VAL A 463 -12.82 -5.31 -48.22
CA VAL A 463 -13.70 -5.40 -49.38
C VAL A 463 -13.92 -4.02 -49.98
N ALA A 464 -13.87 -3.93 -51.27
CA ALA A 464 -14.30 -2.76 -52.05
C ALA A 464 -15.38 -3.20 -53.02
N SER A 465 -16.58 -2.60 -52.94
CA SER A 465 -17.71 -2.98 -53.79
C SER A 465 -18.65 -1.81 -54.03
N GLU A 466 -19.28 -1.82 -55.18
CA GLU A 466 -20.39 -0.92 -55.50
C GLU A 466 -21.55 -1.74 -56.04
N PRO A 467 -22.81 -1.43 -55.69
CA PRO A 467 -23.97 -2.11 -56.24
C PRO A 467 -23.97 -2.09 -57.78
N GLY A 468 -24.00 -3.26 -58.41
CA GLY A 468 -23.96 -3.43 -59.84
C GLY A 468 -22.57 -3.56 -60.47
N ASN A 469 -21.49 -3.34 -59.73
CA ASN A 469 -20.10 -3.35 -60.23
C ASN A 469 -19.24 -4.47 -59.64
N GLY A 470 -19.86 -5.42 -58.92
CA GLY A 470 -19.17 -6.53 -58.32
C GLY A 470 -18.46 -6.20 -56.97
N ALA A 471 -17.66 -7.12 -56.51
CA ALA A 471 -16.90 -6.97 -55.25
C ALA A 471 -15.44 -7.41 -55.44
N THR A 472 -14.52 -6.71 -54.79
CA THR A 472 -13.10 -7.05 -54.71
C THR A 472 -12.70 -7.26 -53.25
N PHE A 473 -12.32 -8.47 -52.94
CA PHE A 473 -11.74 -8.83 -51.61
C PHE A 473 -10.22 -8.78 -51.71
N THR A 474 -9.59 -8.09 -50.81
CA THR A 474 -8.13 -7.95 -50.73
C THR A 474 -7.61 -8.53 -49.42
N LEU A 475 -6.74 -9.51 -49.53
CA LEU A 475 -5.97 -10.08 -48.42
C LEU A 475 -4.61 -9.39 -48.39
N HIS A 476 -4.22 -8.86 -47.25
CA HIS A 476 -2.93 -8.20 -47.05
C HIS A 476 -2.15 -8.90 -45.94
N PHE A 477 -1.01 -9.47 -46.30
CA PHE A 477 -0.03 -10.07 -45.40
C PHE A 477 1.11 -9.07 -45.21
N LYS A 478 1.34 -8.68 -43.95
CA LYS A 478 2.42 -7.74 -43.60
C LYS A 478 3.78 -8.43 -43.69
N ASN A 479 4.79 -7.69 -44.14
CA ASN A 479 6.19 -8.15 -44.15
C ASN A 479 6.74 -8.38 -42.73
#